data_bd510034f4338d9e0eaf9ceb25e98a2f
#
_entry.id   bd510034f4338d9e0eaf9ceb25e98a2f
#
_cell.length_a   1.000
_cell.length_b   1.000
_cell.length_c   1.000
_cell.angle_alpha   90.00
_cell.angle_beta   90.00
_cell.angle_gamma   90.00
#
_symmetry.space_group_name_H-M   'P 1'
#
loop_
_entity.id
_entity.type
_entity.pdbx_description
1 polymer ?
#
loop_
_entity_poly.entity_id
_entity_poly.type
_entity_poly.pdbx_seq_one_letter_code
_entity_poly.pdbx_strand_id
1 'polypeptide(L)'
;MLPLDLFVFHKKDDAIKVKPALLWSVFWIGLAAVFNIGIYFAVGHFNLFDLPHEEALRLGKQKALEFLTAYLIEESLSIDNLFVFIMIFGFFKIESKYQHRILFWGIIGAIVMRAIFIFAGVALISKFAWVMYIFGAFLIYTGIHMAFEKEDKNEFDPNKNIVIRIFRKIMPVSNDMSVPHFFVKKDKIVYATPFFIALLMIEASDLIFAVDSIPAVLSVSEDVFIVYTSNIFAILGLRSLYFALSGIMDYFYYLKYALAGILSFIGIKMCANELASELGSSFHISNFFSLGIIVTFLTVSILLSIAVKKKRENKALN
;
A
#
# COMPACT_ATOMS: atom_id res chain seq x y z
N MET A 1 4.35 16.62 8.28
CA MET A 1 5.19 15.43 8.04
C MET A 1 5.73 15.37 6.61
N LEU A 2 4.93 15.39 5.56
CA LEU A 2 5.41 15.48 4.16
C LEU A 2 6.42 16.63 3.89
N PRO A 3 6.25 17.87 4.42
CA PRO A 3 7.26 18.91 4.29
C PRO A 3 8.57 18.60 5.00
N LEU A 4 8.54 17.94 6.16
CA LEU A 4 9.74 17.51 6.88
C LEU A 4 10.57 16.53 6.06
N ASP A 5 9.92 15.60 5.37
CA ASP A 5 10.55 14.62 4.51
C ASP A 5 11.23 15.27 3.28
N LEU A 6 10.64 16.33 2.72
CA LEU A 6 11.23 17.12 1.64
C LEU A 6 12.35 18.05 2.09
N PHE A 7 12.14 18.79 3.20
CA PHE A 7 13.07 19.85 3.61
C PHE A 7 14.29 19.32 4.38
N VAL A 8 14.16 18.20 5.09
CA VAL A 8 15.24 17.65 5.92
C VAL A 8 16.14 16.71 5.13
N PHE A 9 15.61 15.99 4.13
CA PHE A 9 16.32 14.86 3.52
C PHE A 9 16.83 15.07 2.10
N HIS A 10 16.37 16.09 1.36
CA HIS A 10 16.71 16.25 -0.06
C HIS A 10 17.12 17.67 -0.44
N LYS A 11 18.19 18.17 0.18
CA LYS A 11 18.85 19.39 -0.31
C LYS A 11 19.70 19.17 -1.56
N LYS A 12 19.98 17.92 -1.97
CA LYS A 12 20.76 17.57 -3.18
C LYS A 12 20.13 16.35 -3.86
N ASP A 13 20.15 16.34 -5.18
CA ASP A 13 19.74 15.21 -6.03
C ASP A 13 20.80 14.08 -5.97
N ASP A 14 21.00 13.49 -4.79
CA ASP A 14 21.89 12.36 -4.58
C ASP A 14 21.11 11.04 -4.56
N ALA A 15 21.66 9.98 -5.12
CA ALA A 15 21.07 8.65 -5.08
C ALA A 15 20.99 8.15 -3.61
N ILE A 16 19.78 7.79 -3.17
CA ILE A 16 19.56 7.31 -1.80
C ILE A 16 20.18 5.92 -1.65
N LYS A 17 21.06 5.76 -0.66
CA LYS A 17 21.68 4.47 -0.34
C LYS A 17 20.72 3.60 0.48
N VAL A 18 20.83 2.27 0.33
CA VAL A 18 19.95 1.29 1.01
C VAL A 18 19.95 1.43 2.53
N LYS A 19 21.12 1.63 3.18
CA LYS A 19 21.21 1.77 4.64
C LYS A 19 20.40 2.96 5.20
N PRO A 20 20.56 4.19 4.68
CA PRO A 20 19.71 5.32 5.09
C PRO A 20 18.22 5.03 4.83
N ALA A 21 17.85 4.43 3.70
CA ALA A 21 16.48 4.10 3.38
C ALA A 21 15.85 3.14 4.39
N LEU A 22 16.59 2.09 4.81
CA LEU A 22 16.14 1.17 5.87
C LEU A 22 15.92 1.88 7.21
N LEU A 23 16.84 2.79 7.61
CA LEU A 23 16.67 3.56 8.84
C LEU A 23 15.42 4.43 8.81
N TRP A 24 15.11 5.01 7.65
CA TRP A 24 13.88 5.78 7.45
C TRP A 24 12.63 4.92 7.48
N SER A 25 12.68 3.72 6.90
CA SER A 25 11.57 2.77 7.00
C SER A 25 11.31 2.40 8.46
N VAL A 26 12.36 2.11 9.24
CA VAL A 26 12.24 1.85 10.68
C VAL A 26 11.67 3.06 11.43
N PHE A 27 12.09 4.28 11.07
CA PHE A 27 11.54 5.50 11.67
C PHE A 27 10.04 5.65 11.42
N TRP A 28 9.56 5.43 10.17
CA TRP A 28 8.14 5.53 9.84
C TRP A 28 7.31 4.45 10.52
N ILE A 29 7.80 3.21 10.57
CA ILE A 29 7.17 2.11 11.31
C ILE A 29 7.11 2.45 12.81
N GLY A 30 8.20 2.98 13.38
CA GLY A 30 8.23 3.41 14.78
C GLY A 30 7.23 4.54 15.05
N LEU A 31 7.09 5.48 14.13
CA LEU A 31 6.13 6.57 14.25
C LEU A 31 4.68 6.06 14.19
N ALA A 32 4.38 5.09 13.33
CA ALA A 32 3.09 4.41 13.29
C ALA A 32 2.80 3.67 14.61
N ALA A 33 3.80 3.00 15.18
CA ALA A 33 3.68 2.33 16.47
C ALA A 33 3.42 3.33 17.62
N VAL A 34 4.13 4.46 17.65
CA VAL A 34 3.88 5.55 18.63
C VAL A 34 2.47 6.12 18.48
N PHE A 35 2.02 6.33 17.23
CA PHE A 35 0.66 6.79 16.97
C PHE A 35 -0.39 5.77 17.43
N ASN A 36 -0.17 4.49 17.19
CA ASN A 36 -1.03 3.41 17.67
C ASN A 36 -1.14 3.38 19.20
N ILE A 37 0.00 3.54 19.91
CA ILE A 37 0.03 3.69 21.37
C ILE A 37 -0.74 4.94 21.78
N GLY A 38 -0.60 6.04 21.03
CA GLY A 38 -1.36 7.27 21.24
C GLY A 38 -2.88 7.06 21.14
N ILE A 39 -3.37 6.29 20.18
CA ILE A 39 -4.79 5.90 20.06
C ILE A 39 -5.25 5.17 21.32
N TYR A 40 -4.47 4.17 21.77
CA TYR A 40 -4.79 3.41 22.97
C TYR A 40 -4.96 4.31 24.19
N PHE A 41 -4.01 5.22 24.44
CA PHE A 41 -4.07 6.14 25.57
C PHE A 41 -5.15 7.22 25.41
N ALA A 42 -5.32 7.79 24.21
CA ALA A 42 -6.31 8.83 23.96
C ALA A 42 -7.75 8.32 24.23
N VAL A 43 -8.08 7.16 23.69
CA VAL A 43 -9.42 6.56 23.83
C VAL A 43 -9.58 5.89 25.17
N GLY A 44 -8.59 5.12 25.63
CA GLY A 44 -8.70 4.30 26.83
C GLY A 44 -8.47 5.07 28.13
N HIS A 45 -7.37 5.81 28.25
CA HIS A 45 -6.97 6.46 29.51
C HIS A 45 -7.47 7.90 29.62
N PHE A 46 -7.34 8.69 28.54
CA PHE A 46 -7.87 10.08 28.54
C PHE A 46 -9.36 10.14 28.29
N ASN A 47 -9.98 8.98 28.00
CA ASN A 47 -11.43 8.80 27.89
C ASN A 47 -12.10 9.86 26.98
N LEU A 48 -11.61 9.98 25.75
CA LEU A 48 -12.04 11.02 24.80
C LEU A 48 -13.56 11.01 24.51
N PHE A 49 -14.25 9.92 24.84
CA PHE A 49 -15.69 9.70 24.58
C PHE A 49 -16.55 9.71 25.86
N ASP A 50 -16.00 10.09 27.01
CA ASP A 50 -16.71 10.14 28.31
C ASP A 50 -17.45 8.83 28.69
N LEU A 51 -16.81 7.68 28.44
CA LEU A 51 -17.33 6.36 28.72
C LEU A 51 -16.99 5.90 30.17
N PRO A 52 -17.70 4.92 30.75
CA PRO A 52 -17.23 4.23 31.93
C PRO A 52 -15.79 3.70 31.77
N HIS A 53 -14.97 3.79 32.82
CA HIS A 53 -13.51 3.54 32.71
C HIS A 53 -13.16 2.19 32.06
N GLU A 54 -13.82 1.11 32.46
CA GLU A 54 -13.61 -0.22 31.88
C GLU A 54 -13.99 -0.29 30.40
N GLU A 55 -15.04 0.42 30.01
CA GLU A 55 -15.51 0.47 28.62
C GLU A 55 -14.56 1.30 27.73
N ALA A 56 -14.06 2.42 28.27
CA ALA A 56 -13.05 3.25 27.60
C ALA A 56 -11.77 2.46 27.34
N LEU A 57 -11.26 1.71 28.34
CA LEU A 57 -10.07 0.87 28.18
C LEU A 57 -10.27 -0.23 27.14
N ARG A 58 -11.45 -0.86 27.13
CA ARG A 58 -11.78 -1.87 26.11
C ARG A 58 -11.84 -1.28 24.72
N LEU A 59 -12.49 -0.11 24.56
CA LEU A 59 -12.58 0.58 23.28
C LEU A 59 -11.18 1.04 22.79
N GLY A 60 -10.36 1.59 23.68
CA GLY A 60 -8.98 2.00 23.35
C GLY A 60 -8.14 0.83 22.84
N LYS A 61 -8.23 -0.34 23.50
CA LYS A 61 -7.57 -1.57 23.04
C LYS A 61 -8.08 -2.03 21.68
N GLN A 62 -9.39 -1.97 21.47
CA GLN A 62 -10.01 -2.35 20.21
C GLN A 62 -9.54 -1.44 19.07
N LYS A 63 -9.61 -0.10 19.25
CA LYS A 63 -9.19 0.87 18.22
C LYS A 63 -7.70 0.78 17.87
N ALA A 64 -6.84 0.56 18.88
CA ALA A 64 -5.43 0.32 18.66
C ALA A 64 -5.18 -0.97 17.84
N LEU A 65 -5.92 -2.04 18.12
CA LEU A 65 -5.82 -3.30 17.38
C LEU A 65 -6.34 -3.15 15.94
N GLU A 66 -7.45 -2.43 15.75
CA GLU A 66 -7.98 -2.11 14.43
C GLU A 66 -6.94 -1.34 13.59
N PHE A 67 -6.34 -0.28 14.16
CA PHE A 67 -5.30 0.49 13.49
C PHE A 67 -4.09 -0.37 13.11
N LEU A 68 -3.56 -1.15 14.05
CA LEU A 68 -2.39 -2.00 13.81
C LEU A 68 -2.66 -3.02 12.71
N THR A 69 -3.83 -3.67 12.75
CA THR A 69 -4.21 -4.67 11.74
C THR A 69 -4.38 -4.03 10.37
N ALA A 70 -5.08 -2.89 10.28
CA ALA A 70 -5.27 -2.13 9.06
C ALA A 70 -3.93 -1.63 8.48
N TYR A 71 -3.03 -1.12 9.34
CA TYR A 71 -1.69 -0.68 8.96
C TYR A 71 -0.86 -1.83 8.37
N LEU A 72 -0.86 -3.01 8.99
CA LEU A 72 -0.10 -4.16 8.50
C LEU A 72 -0.66 -4.73 7.18
N ILE A 73 -1.98 -4.72 7.01
CA ILE A 73 -2.60 -5.08 5.73
C ILE A 73 -2.12 -4.12 4.65
N GLU A 74 -2.24 -2.82 4.88
CA GLU A 74 -1.88 -1.80 3.91
C GLU A 74 -0.38 -1.82 3.59
N GLU A 75 0.48 -1.92 4.60
CA GLU A 75 1.93 -2.03 4.41
C GLU A 75 2.30 -3.26 3.59
N SER A 76 1.62 -4.39 3.83
CA SER A 76 1.84 -5.64 3.10
C SER A 76 1.45 -5.52 1.63
N LEU A 77 0.27 -4.96 1.35
CA LEU A 77 -0.22 -4.75 -0.02
C LEU A 77 0.59 -3.67 -0.75
N SER A 78 1.08 -2.67 -0.02
CA SER A 78 1.93 -1.59 -0.58
C SER A 78 3.25 -2.10 -1.12
N ILE A 79 3.78 -3.25 -0.66
CA ILE A 79 5.01 -3.82 -1.20
C ILE A 79 4.84 -4.23 -2.68
N ASP A 80 3.70 -4.76 -3.07
CA ASP A 80 3.41 -5.08 -4.49
C ASP A 80 3.41 -3.81 -5.36
N ASN A 81 2.90 -2.69 -4.84
CA ASN A 81 2.94 -1.41 -5.54
C ASN A 81 4.39 -1.00 -5.87
N LEU A 82 5.34 -1.29 -4.97
CA LEU A 82 6.74 -0.95 -5.16
C LEU A 82 7.39 -1.71 -6.33
N PHE A 83 7.00 -2.96 -6.59
CA PHE A 83 7.48 -3.71 -7.75
C PHE A 83 7.05 -3.02 -9.06
N VAL A 84 5.81 -2.56 -9.12
CA VAL A 84 5.31 -1.81 -10.28
C VAL A 84 6.05 -0.48 -10.44
N PHE A 85 6.34 0.23 -9.37
CA PHE A 85 7.13 1.48 -9.43
C PHE A 85 8.54 1.24 -9.97
N ILE A 86 9.20 0.16 -9.54
CA ILE A 86 10.53 -0.21 -10.03
C ILE A 86 10.47 -0.52 -11.54
N MET A 87 9.44 -1.25 -12.01
CA MET A 87 9.24 -1.52 -13.43
C MET A 87 8.99 -0.24 -14.24
N ILE A 88 8.16 0.68 -13.73
CA ILE A 88 7.89 1.98 -14.37
C ILE A 88 9.19 2.78 -14.50
N PHE A 89 9.94 2.94 -13.44
CA PHE A 89 11.20 3.69 -13.47
C PHE A 89 12.25 3.04 -14.35
N GLY A 90 12.33 1.71 -14.36
CA GLY A 90 13.21 0.95 -15.25
C GLY A 90 12.86 1.14 -16.72
N PHE A 91 11.56 1.08 -17.08
CA PHE A 91 11.09 1.29 -18.44
C PHE A 91 11.40 2.70 -18.95
N PHE A 92 11.10 3.74 -18.17
CA PHE A 92 11.39 5.12 -18.53
C PHE A 92 12.85 5.52 -18.31
N LYS A 93 13.72 4.59 -17.86
CA LYS A 93 15.14 4.81 -17.55
C LYS A 93 15.36 6.04 -16.67
N ILE A 94 14.48 6.23 -15.66
CA ILE A 94 14.54 7.36 -14.75
C ILE A 94 15.65 7.12 -13.74
N GLU A 95 16.67 7.99 -13.77
CA GLU A 95 17.79 7.92 -12.84
C GLU A 95 17.33 8.02 -11.38
N SER A 96 17.95 7.24 -10.47
CA SER A 96 17.57 7.15 -9.05
C SER A 96 17.49 8.52 -8.35
N LYS A 97 18.34 9.47 -8.76
CA LYS A 97 18.33 10.85 -8.21
C LYS A 97 17.03 11.62 -8.47
N TYR A 98 16.23 11.24 -9.47
CA TYR A 98 14.98 11.90 -9.82
C TYR A 98 13.73 11.12 -9.38
N GLN A 99 13.89 9.83 -9.05
CA GLN A 99 12.77 8.98 -8.65
C GLN A 99 12.05 9.50 -7.40
N HIS A 100 12.82 10.08 -6.45
CA HIS A 100 12.26 10.64 -5.22
C HIS A 100 11.24 11.76 -5.49
N ARG A 101 11.44 12.55 -6.54
CA ARG A 101 10.54 13.65 -6.91
C ARG A 101 9.22 13.13 -7.46
N ILE A 102 9.27 12.08 -8.27
CA ILE A 102 8.06 11.45 -8.82
C ILE A 102 7.29 10.76 -7.71
N LEU A 103 7.98 9.98 -6.85
CA LEU A 103 7.36 9.32 -5.69
C LEU A 103 6.72 10.32 -4.72
N PHE A 104 7.32 11.49 -4.53
CA PHE A 104 6.73 12.52 -3.67
C PHE A 104 5.37 12.99 -4.18
N TRP A 105 5.26 13.32 -5.46
CA TRP A 105 3.99 13.72 -6.05
C TRP A 105 2.99 12.56 -6.12
N GLY A 106 3.47 11.33 -6.37
CA GLY A 106 2.69 10.11 -6.29
C GLY A 106 2.09 9.90 -4.90
N ILE A 107 2.86 10.11 -3.83
CA ILE A 107 2.34 10.02 -2.46
C ILE A 107 1.23 11.06 -2.20
N ILE A 108 1.38 12.29 -2.69
CA ILE A 108 0.33 13.31 -2.53
C ILE A 108 -0.95 12.89 -3.24
N GLY A 109 -0.84 12.43 -4.49
CA GLY A 109 -1.99 11.92 -5.25
C GLY A 109 -2.63 10.73 -4.57
N ALA A 110 -1.84 9.74 -4.15
CA ALA A 110 -2.30 8.56 -3.42
C ALA A 110 -3.10 8.93 -2.16
N ILE A 111 -2.61 9.87 -1.34
CA ILE A 111 -3.32 10.34 -0.13
C ILE A 111 -4.70 10.91 -0.49
N VAL A 112 -4.78 11.74 -1.53
CA VAL A 112 -6.05 12.34 -1.96
C VAL A 112 -7.00 11.29 -2.51
N MET A 113 -6.51 10.41 -3.39
CA MET A 113 -7.33 9.36 -3.98
C MET A 113 -7.84 8.38 -2.93
N ARG A 114 -6.99 7.94 -2.00
CA ARG A 114 -7.40 7.04 -0.91
C ARG A 114 -8.40 7.69 0.03
N ALA A 115 -8.28 9.00 0.33
CA ALA A 115 -9.33 9.71 1.06
C ALA A 115 -10.69 9.55 0.36
N ILE A 116 -10.76 9.84 -0.93
CA ILE A 116 -12.00 9.73 -1.72
C ILE A 116 -12.57 8.31 -1.65
N PHE A 117 -11.73 7.29 -1.89
CA PHE A 117 -12.17 5.89 -1.90
C PHE A 117 -12.58 5.38 -0.52
N ILE A 118 -11.88 5.77 0.55
CA ILE A 118 -12.23 5.38 1.93
C ILE A 118 -13.57 5.99 2.32
N PHE A 119 -13.75 7.30 2.11
CA PHE A 119 -15.04 7.95 2.41
C PHE A 119 -16.18 7.38 1.58
N ALA A 120 -15.96 7.12 0.29
CA ALA A 120 -16.96 6.49 -0.56
C ALA A 120 -17.26 5.04 -0.13
N GLY A 121 -16.24 4.27 0.22
CA GLY A 121 -16.37 2.87 0.67
C GLY A 121 -17.13 2.76 1.98
N VAL A 122 -16.78 3.57 2.99
CA VAL A 122 -17.50 3.62 4.27
C VAL A 122 -18.97 4.04 4.04
N ALA A 123 -19.21 5.08 3.25
CA ALA A 123 -20.58 5.54 2.93
C ALA A 123 -21.39 4.48 2.15
N LEU A 124 -20.74 3.66 1.34
CA LEU A 124 -21.38 2.58 0.59
C LEU A 124 -21.78 1.44 1.52
N ILE A 125 -20.85 0.98 2.37
CA ILE A 125 -21.08 -0.12 3.31
C ILE A 125 -22.16 0.28 4.35
N SER A 126 -22.10 1.50 4.89
CA SER A 126 -23.08 1.98 5.87
C SER A 126 -24.51 2.04 5.34
N LYS A 127 -24.70 2.16 4.00
CA LYS A 127 -26.02 2.16 3.37
C LYS A 127 -26.45 0.79 2.86
N PHE A 128 -25.50 -0.03 2.47
CA PHE A 128 -25.74 -1.29 1.76
C PHE A 128 -24.83 -2.41 2.30
N ALA A 129 -25.22 -3.03 3.41
CA ALA A 129 -24.44 -4.10 4.07
C ALA A 129 -24.06 -5.25 3.10
N TRP A 130 -24.95 -5.60 2.14
CA TRP A 130 -24.67 -6.63 1.13
C TRP A 130 -23.43 -6.35 0.26
N VAL A 131 -22.94 -5.10 0.22
CA VAL A 131 -21.67 -4.74 -0.47
C VAL A 131 -20.49 -5.48 0.13
N MET A 132 -20.52 -5.82 1.44
CA MET A 132 -19.49 -6.62 2.09
C MET A 132 -19.29 -7.98 1.44
N TYR A 133 -20.35 -8.61 0.93
CA TYR A 133 -20.25 -9.88 0.18
C TYR A 133 -19.56 -9.67 -1.18
N ILE A 134 -19.87 -8.57 -1.87
CA ILE A 134 -19.19 -8.25 -3.14
C ILE A 134 -17.69 -8.01 -2.90
N PHE A 135 -17.36 -7.22 -1.89
CA PHE A 135 -15.96 -6.95 -1.55
C PHE A 135 -15.25 -8.23 -1.11
N GLY A 136 -15.88 -9.04 -0.26
CA GLY A 136 -15.33 -10.32 0.16
C GLY A 136 -15.09 -11.28 -1.00
N ALA A 137 -16.08 -11.45 -1.90
CA ALA A 137 -15.94 -12.28 -3.09
C ALA A 137 -14.85 -11.76 -4.04
N PHE A 138 -14.75 -10.45 -4.20
CA PHE A 138 -13.73 -9.80 -5.00
C PHE A 138 -12.32 -10.06 -4.42
N LEU A 139 -12.12 -9.93 -3.11
CA LEU A 139 -10.85 -10.22 -2.46
C LEU A 139 -10.45 -11.70 -2.57
N ILE A 140 -11.42 -12.62 -2.45
CA ILE A 140 -11.17 -14.06 -2.65
C ILE A 140 -10.72 -14.30 -4.10
N TYR A 141 -11.43 -13.72 -5.07
CA TYR A 141 -11.08 -13.85 -6.48
C TYR A 141 -9.68 -13.30 -6.76
N THR A 142 -9.36 -12.09 -6.28
CA THR A 142 -8.05 -11.46 -6.45
C THR A 142 -6.95 -12.29 -5.80
N GLY A 143 -7.15 -12.78 -4.59
CA GLY A 143 -6.19 -13.63 -3.89
C GLY A 143 -5.91 -14.94 -4.65
N ILE A 144 -6.97 -15.63 -5.12
CA ILE A 144 -6.82 -16.85 -5.92
C ILE A 144 -6.11 -16.53 -7.25
N HIS A 145 -6.56 -15.50 -7.97
CA HIS A 145 -5.96 -15.10 -9.23
C HIS A 145 -4.45 -14.80 -9.06
N MET A 146 -4.09 -14.00 -8.04
CA MET A 146 -2.71 -13.67 -7.71
C MET A 146 -1.85 -14.94 -7.42
N ALA A 147 -2.40 -15.95 -6.74
CA ALA A 147 -1.66 -17.18 -6.43
C ALA A 147 -1.30 -17.99 -7.69
N PHE A 148 -2.21 -18.02 -8.69
CA PHE A 148 -2.06 -18.85 -9.90
C PHE A 148 -1.57 -18.06 -11.13
N GLU A 149 -1.50 -16.74 -11.06
CA GLU A 149 -0.96 -15.91 -12.13
C GLU A 149 0.50 -16.27 -12.37
N LYS A 150 0.81 -16.71 -13.59
CA LYS A 150 2.18 -16.96 -14.00
C LYS A 150 2.92 -15.63 -14.11
N GLU A 151 4.16 -15.60 -13.66
CA GLU A 151 5.08 -14.50 -13.94
C GLU A 151 5.35 -14.48 -15.46
N ASP A 152 4.36 -14.00 -16.22
CA ASP A 152 4.63 -13.69 -17.60
C ASP A 152 5.63 -12.54 -17.61
N LYS A 153 6.80 -12.82 -18.15
CA LYS A 153 7.83 -11.83 -18.50
C LYS A 153 7.33 -10.92 -19.65
N ASN A 154 6.04 -10.62 -19.68
CA ASN A 154 5.48 -9.66 -20.61
C ASN A 154 6.04 -8.31 -20.22
N GLU A 155 6.92 -7.82 -21.07
CA GLU A 155 7.50 -6.50 -20.98
C GLU A 155 6.39 -5.49 -20.67
N PHE A 156 6.54 -4.81 -19.55
CA PHE A 156 5.70 -3.70 -19.16
C PHE A 156 5.64 -2.69 -20.33
N ASP A 157 4.54 -2.67 -21.06
CA ASP A 157 4.35 -1.79 -22.22
C ASP A 157 3.38 -0.65 -21.85
N PRO A 158 3.87 0.56 -21.58
CA PRO A 158 3.04 1.72 -21.26
C PRO A 158 2.05 2.07 -22.36
N ASN A 159 2.32 1.69 -23.61
CA ASN A 159 1.41 2.02 -24.72
C ASN A 159 0.11 1.20 -24.65
N LYS A 160 0.11 0.07 -23.94
CA LYS A 160 -1.08 -0.73 -23.66
C LYS A 160 -1.92 -0.15 -22.53
N ASN A 161 -1.36 0.73 -21.68
CA ASN A 161 -2.08 1.33 -20.58
C ASN A 161 -3.15 2.32 -21.11
N ILE A 162 -4.41 2.09 -20.69
CA ILE A 162 -5.56 2.87 -21.15
C ILE A 162 -5.47 4.33 -20.72
N VAL A 163 -4.92 4.59 -19.52
CA VAL A 163 -4.75 5.94 -18.96
C VAL A 163 -3.79 6.76 -19.81
N ILE A 164 -2.65 6.18 -20.22
CA ILE A 164 -1.68 6.85 -21.10
C ILE A 164 -2.27 7.10 -22.47
N ARG A 165 -3.04 6.13 -22.99
CA ARG A 165 -3.68 6.28 -24.30
C ARG A 165 -4.69 7.44 -24.30
N ILE A 166 -5.48 7.56 -23.23
CA ILE A 166 -6.43 8.67 -23.07
C ILE A 166 -5.67 9.99 -22.91
N PHE A 167 -4.63 10.02 -22.07
CA PHE A 167 -3.85 11.21 -21.80
C PHE A 167 -3.17 11.77 -23.07
N ARG A 168 -2.60 10.90 -23.92
CA ARG A 168 -1.98 11.29 -25.21
C ARG A 168 -2.97 11.95 -26.18
N LYS A 169 -4.27 11.74 -26.02
CA LYS A 169 -5.30 12.42 -26.81
C LYS A 169 -5.55 13.86 -26.33
N ILE A 170 -5.27 14.13 -25.05
CA ILE A 170 -5.53 15.41 -24.39
C ILE A 170 -4.31 16.33 -24.52
N MET A 171 -3.10 15.76 -24.38
CA MET A 171 -1.86 16.54 -24.32
C MET A 171 -0.72 15.86 -25.09
N PRO A 172 0.05 16.60 -25.89
CA PRO A 172 1.20 16.04 -26.60
C PRO A 172 2.30 15.63 -25.61
N VAL A 173 2.96 14.49 -25.89
CA VAL A 173 4.03 13.94 -25.08
C VAL A 173 5.37 14.11 -25.78
N SER A 174 6.34 14.69 -25.09
CA SER A 174 7.73 14.79 -25.56
C SER A 174 8.46 13.47 -25.34
N ASN A 175 9.27 13.06 -26.31
CA ASN A 175 10.16 11.90 -26.17
C ASN A 175 11.50 12.25 -25.50
N ASP A 176 11.67 13.48 -25.05
CA ASP A 176 12.91 13.98 -24.48
C ASP A 176 13.04 13.52 -23.01
N MET A 177 13.90 12.53 -22.77
CA MET A 177 14.20 11.97 -21.45
C MET A 177 15.27 12.78 -20.70
N SER A 178 15.89 13.77 -21.33
CA SER A 178 17.01 14.52 -20.74
C SER A 178 16.58 15.59 -19.74
N VAL A 179 15.28 15.93 -19.70
CA VAL A 179 14.76 17.05 -18.91
C VAL A 179 14.03 16.53 -17.68
N PRO A 180 14.53 16.76 -16.44
CA PRO A 180 13.91 16.26 -15.21
C PRO A 180 12.75 17.15 -14.75
N HIS A 181 11.88 17.55 -15.67
CA HIS A 181 10.67 18.32 -15.40
C HIS A 181 9.44 17.58 -15.90
N PHE A 182 8.30 17.75 -15.25
CA PHE A 182 7.04 17.13 -15.65
C PHE A 182 6.51 17.69 -16.97
N PHE A 183 6.77 18.97 -17.24
CA PHE A 183 6.31 19.66 -18.45
C PHE A 183 7.45 20.47 -19.07
N VAL A 184 7.47 20.52 -20.41
CA VAL A 184 8.39 21.34 -21.19
C VAL A 184 7.61 22.15 -22.20
N LYS A 185 8.03 23.40 -22.41
CA LYS A 185 7.44 24.27 -23.42
C LYS A 185 8.35 24.31 -24.63
N LYS A 186 7.85 23.85 -25.79
CA LYS A 186 8.52 23.92 -27.10
C LYS A 186 7.58 24.62 -28.07
N ASP A 187 8.05 25.61 -28.81
CA ASP A 187 7.28 26.35 -29.83
C ASP A 187 5.90 26.86 -29.32
N LYS A 188 5.86 27.43 -28.12
CA LYS A 188 4.64 27.90 -27.43
C LYS A 188 3.66 26.79 -27.01
N ILE A 189 3.92 25.54 -27.30
CA ILE A 189 3.11 24.36 -26.90
C ILE A 189 3.74 23.72 -25.66
N VAL A 190 2.88 23.33 -24.71
CA VAL A 190 3.30 22.61 -23.50
C VAL A 190 3.20 21.11 -23.79
N TYR A 191 4.30 20.40 -23.57
CA TYR A 191 4.39 18.95 -23.70
C TYR A 191 4.57 18.31 -22.33
N ALA A 192 3.88 17.19 -22.08
CA ALA A 192 4.19 16.31 -20.99
C ALA A 192 5.48 15.54 -21.26
N THR A 193 6.29 15.33 -20.25
CA THR A 193 7.54 14.57 -20.36
C THR A 193 7.35 13.11 -19.92
N PRO A 194 8.32 12.22 -20.18
CA PRO A 194 8.33 10.87 -19.63
C PRO A 194 8.24 10.83 -18.11
N PHE A 195 8.74 11.87 -17.40
CA PHE A 195 8.60 11.99 -15.95
C PHE A 195 7.13 12.14 -15.51
N PHE A 196 6.36 12.96 -16.25
CA PHE A 196 4.94 13.11 -15.96
C PHE A 196 4.16 11.83 -16.30
N ILE A 197 4.52 11.16 -17.38
CA ILE A 197 3.89 9.88 -17.75
C ILE A 197 4.19 8.81 -16.70
N ALA A 198 5.41 8.75 -16.17
CA ALA A 198 5.75 7.84 -15.08
C ALA A 198 4.94 8.14 -13.82
N LEU A 199 4.78 9.43 -13.45
CA LEU A 199 3.92 9.83 -12.34
C LEU A 199 2.46 9.38 -12.57
N LEU A 200 1.92 9.65 -13.75
CA LEU A 200 0.55 9.26 -14.10
C LEU A 200 0.35 7.73 -14.02
N MET A 201 1.36 6.96 -14.41
CA MET A 201 1.32 5.50 -14.30
C MET A 201 1.37 5.02 -12.85
N ILE A 202 2.19 5.65 -12.01
CA ILE A 202 2.26 5.37 -10.57
C ILE A 202 0.89 5.62 -9.93
N GLU A 203 0.27 6.77 -10.21
CA GLU A 203 -1.07 7.11 -9.72
C GLU A 203 -2.14 6.12 -10.21
N ALA A 204 -2.09 5.78 -11.50
CA ALA A 204 -3.03 4.81 -12.06
C ALA A 204 -2.86 3.41 -11.44
N SER A 205 -1.63 3.00 -11.14
CA SER A 205 -1.34 1.74 -10.47
C SER A 205 -1.83 1.77 -9.02
N ASP A 206 -1.57 2.86 -8.27
CA ASP A 206 -2.06 2.98 -6.89
C ASP A 206 -3.59 2.96 -6.84
N LEU A 207 -4.27 3.55 -7.84
CA LEU A 207 -5.72 3.49 -7.96
C LEU A 207 -6.22 2.04 -8.14
N ILE A 208 -5.55 1.24 -8.97
CA ILE A 208 -5.90 -0.17 -9.17
C ILE A 208 -5.71 -0.94 -7.86
N PHE A 209 -4.60 -0.76 -7.19
CA PHE A 209 -4.32 -1.42 -5.91
C PHE A 209 -5.23 -0.96 -4.77
N ALA A 210 -5.70 0.30 -4.79
CA ALA A 210 -6.68 0.78 -3.82
C ALA A 210 -8.02 0.04 -3.90
N VAL A 211 -8.38 -0.50 -5.07
CA VAL A 211 -9.59 -1.32 -5.24
C VAL A 211 -9.51 -2.62 -4.43
N ASP A 212 -8.31 -3.19 -4.27
CA ASP A 212 -8.08 -4.38 -3.45
C ASP A 212 -7.85 -4.04 -1.97
N SER A 213 -7.05 -3.00 -1.68
CA SER A 213 -6.61 -2.71 -0.33
C SER A 213 -7.72 -2.08 0.54
N ILE A 214 -8.54 -1.19 -0.02
CA ILE A 214 -9.58 -0.49 0.75
C ILE A 214 -10.64 -1.44 1.29
N PRO A 215 -11.25 -2.36 0.50
CA PRO A 215 -12.13 -3.38 1.04
C PRO A 215 -11.46 -4.24 2.14
N ALA A 216 -10.18 -4.59 1.95
CA ALA A 216 -9.43 -5.36 2.93
C ALA A 216 -9.32 -4.63 4.27
N VAL A 217 -9.01 -3.34 4.27
CA VAL A 217 -8.93 -2.51 5.49
C VAL A 217 -10.31 -2.26 6.08
N LEU A 218 -11.35 -2.04 5.26
CA LEU A 218 -12.73 -1.88 5.72
C LEU A 218 -13.29 -3.15 6.40
N SER A 219 -12.75 -4.32 6.09
CA SER A 219 -13.09 -5.56 6.82
C SER A 219 -12.60 -5.59 8.27
N VAL A 220 -11.66 -4.72 8.61
CA VAL A 220 -11.07 -4.60 9.96
C VAL A 220 -11.74 -3.53 10.77
N SER A 221 -12.03 -2.38 10.17
CA SER A 221 -12.65 -1.23 10.81
C SER A 221 -13.45 -0.42 9.81
N GLU A 222 -14.65 0.03 10.21
CA GLU A 222 -15.45 1.01 9.45
C GLU A 222 -15.23 2.44 9.98
N ASP A 223 -14.38 2.60 11.00
CA ASP A 223 -14.03 3.91 11.55
C ASP A 223 -13.11 4.65 10.58
N VAL A 224 -13.67 5.69 9.95
CA VAL A 224 -12.97 6.51 8.93
C VAL A 224 -11.62 7.00 9.44
N PHE A 225 -11.53 7.42 10.72
CA PHE A 225 -10.29 7.93 11.30
C PHE A 225 -9.23 6.82 11.36
N ILE A 226 -9.59 5.63 11.81
CA ILE A 226 -8.69 4.46 11.90
C ILE A 226 -8.25 4.05 10.50
N VAL A 227 -9.19 3.87 9.58
CA VAL A 227 -8.91 3.43 8.21
C VAL A 227 -8.03 4.45 7.48
N TYR A 228 -8.36 5.72 7.56
CA TYR A 228 -7.62 6.76 6.85
C TYR A 228 -6.22 6.98 7.42
N THR A 229 -6.10 7.03 8.77
CA THR A 229 -4.79 7.23 9.41
C THR A 229 -3.85 6.04 9.21
N SER A 230 -4.33 4.80 9.29
CA SER A 230 -3.52 3.61 9.01
C SER A 230 -2.98 3.61 7.58
N ASN A 231 -3.82 3.98 6.61
CA ASN A 231 -3.42 4.15 5.21
C ASN A 231 -2.37 5.26 5.03
N ILE A 232 -2.56 6.45 5.64
CA ILE A 232 -1.59 7.53 5.56
C ILE A 232 -0.24 7.10 6.10
N PHE A 233 -0.18 6.45 7.26
CA PHE A 233 1.07 6.00 7.85
C PHE A 233 1.81 4.99 6.96
N ALA A 234 1.11 4.06 6.32
CA ALA A 234 1.70 3.13 5.37
C ALA A 234 2.26 3.85 4.13
N ILE A 235 1.48 4.77 3.54
CA ILE A 235 1.92 5.54 2.36
C ILE A 235 3.12 6.43 2.66
N LEU A 236 3.20 7.05 3.84
CA LEU A 236 4.34 7.88 4.24
C LEU A 236 5.63 7.07 4.32
N GLY A 237 5.57 5.80 4.71
CA GLY A 237 6.68 4.85 4.71
C GLY A 237 7.09 4.38 3.32
N LEU A 238 6.19 4.41 2.34
CA LEU A 238 6.33 3.79 1.03
C LEU A 238 7.59 4.24 0.27
N ARG A 239 7.95 5.52 0.35
CA ARG A 239 9.14 6.05 -0.34
C ARG A 239 10.44 5.50 0.22
N SER A 240 10.59 5.48 1.53
CA SER A 240 11.78 4.90 2.17
C SER A 240 11.85 3.40 1.92
N LEU A 241 10.71 2.73 1.96
CA LEU A 241 10.59 1.32 1.66
C LEU A 241 10.96 1.03 0.19
N TYR A 242 10.57 1.89 -0.75
CA TYR A 242 10.96 1.77 -2.17
C TYR A 242 12.50 1.73 -2.32
N PHE A 243 13.22 2.70 -1.77
CA PHE A 243 14.69 2.74 -1.87
C PHE A 243 15.37 1.62 -1.09
N ALA A 244 14.78 1.16 0.00
CA ALA A 244 15.27 -0.01 0.73
C ALA A 244 15.09 -1.30 -0.09
N LEU A 245 13.91 -1.51 -0.66
CA LEU A 245 13.55 -2.72 -1.43
C LEU A 245 14.21 -2.78 -2.80
N SER A 246 14.38 -1.67 -3.49
CA SER A 246 15.05 -1.64 -4.81
C SER A 246 16.43 -2.31 -4.82
N GLY A 247 17.10 -2.37 -3.64
CA GLY A 247 18.38 -3.05 -3.46
C GLY A 247 18.30 -4.52 -3.00
N ILE A 248 17.10 -5.01 -2.62
CA ILE A 248 16.94 -6.34 -2.01
C ILE A 248 15.74 -7.13 -2.57
N MET A 249 15.26 -6.79 -3.76
CA MET A 249 14.06 -7.41 -4.36
C MET A 249 14.09 -8.94 -4.42
N ASP A 250 15.27 -9.53 -4.63
CA ASP A 250 15.43 -10.99 -4.72
C ASP A 250 15.05 -11.74 -3.43
N TYR A 251 14.90 -11.03 -2.30
CA TYR A 251 14.49 -11.60 -1.01
C TYR A 251 12.97 -11.73 -0.85
N PHE A 252 12.17 -11.26 -1.81
CA PHE A 252 10.70 -11.24 -1.70
C PHE A 252 10.00 -12.21 -2.66
N TYR A 253 10.68 -13.25 -3.12
CA TYR A 253 10.18 -14.21 -4.10
C TYR A 253 8.84 -14.86 -3.73
N TYR A 254 8.61 -15.15 -2.45
CA TYR A 254 7.36 -15.78 -1.98
C TYR A 254 6.32 -14.81 -1.45
N LEU A 255 6.58 -13.49 -1.48
CA LEU A 255 5.65 -12.50 -0.94
C LEU A 255 4.29 -12.55 -1.64
N LYS A 256 4.27 -12.72 -2.95
CA LYS A 256 3.06 -12.89 -3.77
C LYS A 256 2.11 -13.95 -3.19
N TYR A 257 2.62 -15.10 -2.76
CA TYR A 257 1.78 -16.15 -2.17
C TYR A 257 1.26 -15.80 -0.77
N ALA A 258 2.03 -15.04 0.01
CA ALA A 258 1.54 -14.52 1.29
C ALA A 258 0.41 -13.53 1.09
N LEU A 259 0.55 -12.59 0.15
CA LEU A 259 -0.49 -11.61 -0.16
C LEU A 259 -1.74 -12.27 -0.70
N ALA A 260 -1.60 -13.24 -1.61
CA ALA A 260 -2.71 -14.06 -2.10
C ALA A 260 -3.47 -14.75 -0.95
N GLY A 261 -2.75 -15.33 0.01
CA GLY A 261 -3.32 -15.95 1.20
C GLY A 261 -4.02 -14.95 2.11
N ILE A 262 -3.41 -13.77 2.34
CA ILE A 262 -3.97 -12.69 3.15
C ILE A 262 -5.28 -12.18 2.53
N LEU A 263 -5.28 -11.84 1.24
CA LEU A 263 -6.49 -11.36 0.54
C LEU A 263 -7.62 -12.39 0.57
N SER A 264 -7.31 -13.66 0.27
CA SER A 264 -8.30 -14.74 0.33
C SER A 264 -8.87 -14.92 1.74
N PHE A 265 -8.01 -14.90 2.77
CA PHE A 265 -8.45 -14.99 4.16
C PHE A 265 -9.33 -13.82 4.57
N ILE A 266 -8.95 -12.58 4.22
CA ILE A 266 -9.72 -11.37 4.53
C ILE A 266 -11.08 -11.41 3.85
N GLY A 267 -11.14 -11.82 2.57
CA GLY A 267 -12.40 -11.97 1.85
C GLY A 267 -13.32 -13.02 2.48
N ILE A 268 -12.78 -14.18 2.90
CA ILE A 268 -13.54 -15.21 3.62
C ILE A 268 -14.05 -14.65 4.96
N LYS A 269 -13.21 -13.94 5.73
CA LYS A 269 -13.59 -13.30 6.98
C LYS A 269 -14.76 -12.35 6.79
N MET A 270 -14.70 -11.48 5.77
CA MET A 270 -15.78 -10.52 5.47
C MET A 270 -17.10 -11.23 5.26
N CYS A 271 -17.14 -12.20 4.33
CA CYS A 271 -18.36 -12.95 4.04
C CYS A 271 -18.85 -13.74 5.26
N ALA A 272 -17.95 -14.37 6.03
CA ALA A 272 -18.33 -15.18 7.18
C ALA A 272 -18.89 -14.34 8.32
N ASN A 273 -18.29 -13.18 8.62
CA ASN A 273 -18.75 -12.29 9.67
C ASN A 273 -20.10 -11.66 9.33
N GLU A 274 -20.30 -11.24 8.08
CA GLU A 274 -21.57 -10.68 7.61
C GLU A 274 -22.68 -11.73 7.66
N LEU A 275 -22.44 -12.93 7.15
CA LEU A 275 -23.39 -14.03 7.20
C LEU A 275 -23.75 -14.41 8.64
N ALA A 276 -22.78 -14.45 9.55
CA ALA A 276 -23.02 -14.73 10.94
C ALA A 276 -23.90 -13.64 11.61
N SER A 277 -23.69 -12.38 11.25
CA SER A 277 -24.51 -11.24 11.72
C SER A 277 -25.94 -11.36 11.23
N GLU A 278 -26.18 -11.66 9.95
CA GLU A 278 -27.51 -11.85 9.37
C GLU A 278 -28.25 -13.04 10.00
N LEU A 279 -27.55 -14.12 10.32
CA LEU A 279 -28.12 -15.30 10.98
C LEU A 279 -28.30 -15.14 12.49
N GLY A 280 -27.96 -13.98 13.07
CA GLY A 280 -27.99 -13.74 14.52
C GLY A 280 -27.03 -14.63 15.31
N SER A 281 -25.96 -15.13 14.69
CA SER A 281 -24.96 -15.97 15.32
C SER A 281 -23.93 -15.11 16.07
N SER A 282 -23.45 -15.61 17.21
CA SER A 282 -22.33 -15.00 17.95
C SER A 282 -20.97 -15.29 17.33
N PHE A 283 -20.90 -16.03 16.22
CA PHE A 283 -19.65 -16.32 15.52
C PHE A 283 -19.07 -15.03 14.94
N HIS A 284 -17.80 -14.77 15.25
CA HIS A 284 -17.08 -13.62 14.72
C HIS A 284 -15.57 -13.91 14.65
N ILE A 285 -14.99 -13.78 13.48
CA ILE A 285 -13.53 -13.84 13.32
C ILE A 285 -12.94 -12.51 13.78
N SER A 286 -12.26 -12.55 14.94
CA SER A 286 -11.75 -11.34 15.59
C SER A 286 -10.56 -10.72 14.83
N ASN A 287 -10.35 -9.42 15.02
CA ASN A 287 -9.19 -8.72 14.45
C ASN A 287 -7.86 -9.23 15.03
N PHE A 288 -7.85 -9.71 16.28
CA PHE A 288 -6.66 -10.31 16.88
C PHE A 288 -6.24 -11.61 16.15
N PHE A 289 -7.22 -12.47 15.82
CA PHE A 289 -6.96 -13.67 15.05
C PHE A 289 -6.49 -13.34 13.63
N SER A 290 -7.10 -12.33 13.01
CA SER A 290 -6.70 -11.83 11.67
C SER A 290 -5.26 -11.34 11.67
N LEU A 291 -4.88 -10.54 12.68
CA LEU A 291 -3.51 -10.06 12.86
C LEU A 291 -2.50 -11.22 12.97
N GLY A 292 -2.83 -12.24 13.75
CA GLY A 292 -1.99 -13.44 13.89
C GLY A 292 -1.76 -14.15 12.56
N ILE A 293 -2.81 -14.30 11.75
CA ILE A 293 -2.74 -14.91 10.41
C ILE A 293 -1.87 -14.05 9.47
N ILE A 294 -2.09 -12.75 9.41
CA ILE A 294 -1.33 -11.83 8.55
C ILE A 294 0.16 -11.90 8.88
N VAL A 295 0.51 -11.75 10.16
CA VAL A 295 1.91 -11.83 10.62
C VAL A 295 2.53 -13.19 10.29
N THR A 296 1.77 -14.27 10.41
CA THR A 296 2.23 -15.62 10.07
C THR A 296 2.54 -15.76 8.58
N PHE A 297 1.62 -15.35 7.70
CA PHE A 297 1.84 -15.39 6.25
C PHE A 297 3.07 -14.59 5.84
N LEU A 298 3.22 -13.37 6.35
CA LEU A 298 4.37 -12.50 6.05
C LEU A 298 5.68 -13.11 6.55
N THR A 299 5.72 -13.56 7.80
CA THR A 299 6.92 -14.16 8.40
C THR A 299 7.36 -15.41 7.64
N VAL A 300 6.43 -16.32 7.35
CA VAL A 300 6.71 -17.55 6.61
C VAL A 300 7.22 -17.24 5.21
N SER A 301 6.60 -16.28 4.49
CA SER A 301 7.03 -15.93 3.14
C SER A 301 8.44 -15.34 3.11
N ILE A 302 8.79 -14.48 4.06
CA ILE A 302 10.12 -13.89 4.18
C ILE A 302 11.16 -14.99 4.48
N LEU A 303 10.88 -15.84 5.47
CA LEU A 303 11.80 -16.93 5.84
C LEU A 303 12.03 -17.90 4.68
N LEU A 304 10.98 -18.28 3.96
CA LEU A 304 11.08 -19.13 2.76
C LEU A 304 11.88 -18.45 1.65
N SER A 305 11.66 -17.16 1.40
CA SER A 305 12.39 -16.40 0.39
C SER A 305 13.88 -16.35 0.70
N ILE A 306 14.26 -16.09 1.95
CA ILE A 306 15.66 -16.09 2.41
C ILE A 306 16.29 -17.51 2.26
N ALA A 307 15.57 -18.55 2.66
CA ALA A 307 16.06 -19.93 2.58
C ALA A 307 16.35 -20.36 1.12
N VAL A 308 15.45 -20.00 0.20
CA VAL A 308 15.61 -20.32 -1.23
C VAL A 308 16.75 -19.53 -1.86
N LYS A 309 16.90 -18.25 -1.53
CA LYS A 309 18.02 -17.43 -2.01
C LYS A 309 19.35 -18.03 -1.58
N LYS A 310 19.51 -18.35 -0.29
CA LYS A 310 20.72 -18.99 0.24
C LYS A 310 21.05 -20.32 -0.47
N LYS A 311 20.03 -21.11 -0.78
CA LYS A 311 20.20 -22.39 -1.52
C LYS A 311 20.64 -22.16 -2.97
N ARG A 312 20.15 -21.12 -3.64
CA ARG A 312 20.56 -20.74 -5.01
C ARG A 312 22.00 -20.23 -5.04
N GLU A 313 22.39 -19.38 -4.10
CA GLU A 313 23.76 -18.87 -3.97
C GLU A 313 24.76 -20.01 -3.72
N ASN A 314 24.46 -20.92 -2.80
CA ASN A 314 25.31 -22.10 -2.54
C ASN A 314 25.43 -23.05 -3.75
N LYS A 315 24.40 -23.12 -4.60
CA LYS A 315 24.40 -23.96 -5.80
C LYS A 315 25.15 -23.32 -6.99
N ALA A 316 25.34 -22.00 -6.95
CA ALA A 316 26.11 -21.26 -7.95
C ALA A 316 27.62 -21.21 -7.61
N LEU A 317 27.98 -21.53 -6.35
CA LEU A 317 29.37 -21.57 -5.86
C LEU A 317 30.00 -22.99 -5.94
N ASN A 318 29.19 -24.02 -6.15
CA ASN A 318 29.60 -25.41 -6.40
C ASN A 318 29.39 -25.81 -7.87
#